data_342f72736e9627c979682bf5657b3281
#
_entry.id   342f72736e9627c979682bf5657b3281
#
_cell.length_a   1.000
_cell.length_b   1.000
_cell.length_c   1.000
_cell.angle_alpha   90.00
_cell.angle_beta   90.00
_cell.angle_gamma   90.00
#
_symmetry.space_group_name_H-M   'P 1'
#
loop_
_entity.id
_entity.type
_entity.pdbx_description
1 polymer ?
#
loop_
_entity_poly.entity_id
_entity_poly.type
_entity_poly.pdbx_seq_one_letter_code
_entity_poly.pdbx_strand_id
1 'polypeptide(L)'
;MWIGNSRSVTATHKDSYENIYVQIRGRKHFVLLSPLHHHCMNEKPLQPATYARGCSHGQLSLSLDQDADPVPVVTWDPDHPHRNCAPLSPFAQPVRVTLEPGDMLYLPAMWSVPDNAMHFASSRKAKREL
;
A
#
# COMPACT_ATOMS: atom_id res chain seq x y z
N MET A 1 1.74 -15.42 -0.30
CA MET A 1 3.13 -14.89 -0.17
C MET A 1 3.26 -13.65 -1.02
N TRP A 2 3.83 -12.57 -0.49
CA TRP A 2 4.07 -11.31 -1.19
C TRP A 2 5.56 -11.20 -1.52
N ILE A 3 5.88 -10.92 -2.77
CA ILE A 3 7.26 -10.71 -3.24
C ILE A 3 7.30 -9.36 -3.93
N GLY A 4 8.17 -8.50 -3.46
CA GLY A 4 8.33 -7.15 -4.01
C GLY A 4 9.78 -6.67 -3.92
N ASN A 5 10.03 -5.51 -4.44
CA ASN A 5 11.32 -4.81 -4.35
C ASN A 5 11.10 -3.39 -3.78
N SER A 6 12.19 -2.61 -3.65
CA SER A 6 12.13 -1.25 -3.09
C SER A 6 11.26 -0.24 -3.88
N ARG A 7 10.74 -0.61 -5.05
CA ARG A 7 9.85 0.21 -5.88
C ARG A 7 8.40 -0.28 -5.81
N SER A 8 8.15 -1.40 -5.11
CA SER A 8 6.80 -1.95 -4.98
C SER A 8 6.03 -1.13 -3.95
N VAL A 9 5.05 -0.41 -4.41
CA VAL A 9 4.12 0.39 -3.58
C VAL A 9 2.72 -0.12 -3.86
N THR A 10 1.96 -0.43 -2.83
CA THR A 10 0.55 -0.79 -2.94
C THR A 10 -0.30 0.42 -2.55
N ALA A 11 -1.30 0.73 -3.35
CA ALA A 11 -2.24 1.80 -3.02
C ALA A 11 -2.97 1.51 -1.70
N THR A 12 -3.34 2.56 -0.99
CA THR A 12 -4.10 2.43 0.25
C THR A 12 -5.38 1.65 0.01
N HIS A 13 -5.55 0.56 0.72
CA HIS A 13 -6.73 -0.31 0.66
C HIS A 13 -7.09 -0.80 2.05
N LYS A 14 -8.25 -1.40 2.18
CA LYS A 14 -8.74 -2.05 3.39
C LYS A 14 -9.19 -3.48 3.05
N ASP A 15 -8.79 -4.42 3.89
CA ASP A 15 -9.25 -5.80 3.80
C ASP A 15 -10.39 -6.05 4.78
N SER A 16 -11.37 -6.84 4.36
CA SER A 16 -12.53 -7.19 5.19
C SER A 16 -12.25 -8.32 6.20
N TYR A 17 -11.03 -8.81 6.25
CA TYR A 17 -10.58 -9.89 7.13
C TYR A 17 -9.31 -9.51 7.87
N GLU A 18 -9.08 -10.25 8.96
CA GLU A 18 -7.86 -10.11 9.75
C GLU A 18 -6.68 -10.76 9.03
N ASN A 19 -5.50 -10.14 9.15
CA ASN A 19 -4.28 -10.63 8.57
C ASN A 19 -3.16 -10.75 9.61
N ILE A 20 -2.34 -11.78 9.48
CA ILE A 20 -1.05 -11.86 10.15
C ILE A 20 0.04 -11.73 9.08
N TYR A 21 0.79 -10.65 9.14
CA TYR A 21 1.89 -10.40 8.24
C TYR A 21 3.22 -10.80 8.89
N VAL A 22 4.00 -11.63 8.22
CA VAL A 22 5.31 -12.08 8.70
C VAL A 22 6.37 -11.61 7.72
N GLN A 23 7.31 -10.80 8.20
CA GLN A 23 8.42 -10.33 7.39
C GLN A 23 9.53 -11.37 7.36
N ILE A 24 9.81 -11.91 6.18
CA ILE A 24 10.82 -12.99 6.02
C ILE A 24 12.18 -12.40 5.61
N ARG A 25 12.18 -11.40 4.71
CA ARG A 25 13.43 -10.83 4.19
C ARG A 25 13.25 -9.36 3.82
N GLY A 26 14.28 -8.55 4.06
CA GLY A 26 14.24 -7.11 3.83
C GLY A 26 13.43 -6.38 4.89
N ARG A 27 13.09 -5.14 4.64
CA ARG A 27 12.24 -4.32 5.50
C ARG A 27 10.94 -3.95 4.81
N LYS A 28 9.87 -3.85 5.57
CA LYS A 28 8.60 -3.33 5.07
C LYS A 28 8.07 -2.25 6.01
N HIS A 29 7.70 -1.12 5.42
CA HIS A 29 7.09 -0.02 6.15
C HIS A 29 5.59 -0.04 5.92
N PHE A 30 4.84 0.01 7.01
CA PHE A 30 3.39 0.12 6.99
C PHE A 30 2.99 1.48 7.54
N VAL A 31 2.01 2.08 6.90
CA VAL A 31 1.28 3.22 7.44
C VAL A 31 -0.15 2.75 7.67
N LEU A 32 -0.58 2.68 8.92
CA LEU A 32 -1.84 2.07 9.30
C LEU A 32 -2.82 3.16 9.73
N LEU A 33 -4.04 3.08 9.23
CA LEU A 33 -5.13 3.96 9.63
C LEU A 33 -6.29 3.12 10.15
N SER A 34 -6.72 3.40 11.37
CA SER A 34 -7.85 2.68 11.96
C SER A 34 -9.14 2.99 11.18
N PRO A 35 -10.16 2.10 11.22
CA PRO A 35 -11.45 2.34 10.58
C PRO A 35 -12.13 3.65 11.01
N LEU A 36 -11.82 4.17 12.20
CA LEU A 36 -12.35 5.44 12.70
C LEU A 36 -11.89 6.65 11.86
N HIS A 37 -10.80 6.53 11.11
CA HIS A 37 -10.28 7.57 10.21
C HIS A 37 -10.82 7.47 8.78
N HIS A 38 -11.85 6.67 8.53
CA HIS A 38 -12.43 6.48 7.20
C HIS A 38 -12.75 7.82 6.50
N HIS A 39 -13.38 8.76 7.21
CA HIS A 39 -13.72 10.07 6.66
C HIS A 39 -12.51 10.96 6.33
N CYS A 40 -11.32 10.60 6.81
CA CYS A 40 -10.07 11.32 6.52
C CYS A 40 -9.45 10.89 5.18
N MET A 41 -9.86 9.76 4.61
CA MET A 41 -9.14 9.08 3.53
C MET A 41 -9.54 9.52 2.13
N ASN A 42 -10.50 10.44 2.00
CA ASN A 42 -11.01 10.92 0.70
C ASN A 42 -11.35 9.77 -0.26
N GLU A 43 -12.16 8.83 0.20
CA GLU A 43 -12.60 7.70 -0.61
C GLU A 43 -13.50 8.19 -1.74
N LYS A 44 -13.24 7.72 -2.96
CA LYS A 44 -14.00 8.08 -4.17
C LYS A 44 -14.37 6.82 -4.96
N PRO A 45 -15.56 6.79 -5.56
CA PRO A 45 -15.89 5.74 -6.50
C PRO A 45 -15.04 5.90 -7.77
N LEU A 46 -14.22 4.90 -8.09
CA LEU A 46 -13.42 4.87 -9.29
C LEU A 46 -13.80 3.67 -10.14
N GLN A 47 -13.80 3.87 -11.47
CA GLN A 47 -14.06 2.82 -12.43
C GLN A 47 -12.89 1.81 -12.43
N PRO A 48 -13.14 0.51 -12.29
CA PRO A 48 -12.13 -0.53 -12.45
C PRO A 48 -11.48 -0.47 -13.83
N ALA A 49 -10.20 -0.83 -13.87
CA ALA A 49 -9.44 -0.85 -15.10
C ALA A 49 -8.40 -1.98 -15.08
N THR A 50 -8.13 -2.53 -16.25
CA THR A 50 -7.18 -3.62 -16.44
C THR A 50 -6.07 -3.19 -17.41
N TYR A 51 -4.84 -3.60 -17.11
CA TYR A 51 -3.75 -3.42 -18.06
C TYR A 51 -3.86 -4.46 -19.19
N ALA A 52 -4.00 -3.99 -20.43
CA ALA A 52 -3.96 -4.80 -21.63
C ALA A 52 -2.58 -4.67 -22.31
N ARG A 53 -2.06 -5.78 -22.82
CA ARG A 53 -0.82 -5.75 -23.58
C ARG A 53 -1.14 -5.37 -25.03
N GLY A 54 -0.60 -4.26 -25.50
CA GLY A 54 -0.71 -3.84 -26.90
C GLY A 54 0.03 -4.78 -27.84
N CYS A 55 -0.43 -4.83 -29.09
CA CYS A 55 0.16 -5.68 -30.14
C CYS A 55 1.57 -5.25 -30.56
N SER A 56 1.99 -4.03 -30.26
CA SER A 56 3.29 -3.47 -30.62
C SER A 56 4.20 -3.32 -29.42
N HIS A 57 5.33 -4.00 -29.41
CA HIS A 57 6.47 -3.79 -28.52
C HIS A 57 6.21 -3.89 -27.01
N GLY A 58 5.20 -4.66 -26.58
CA GLY A 58 4.97 -4.93 -25.16
C GLY A 58 4.52 -3.73 -24.34
N GLN A 59 4.07 -2.66 -24.96
CA GLN A 59 3.46 -1.54 -24.25
C GLN A 59 2.18 -1.98 -23.56
N LEU A 60 2.03 -1.54 -22.31
CA LEU A 60 0.79 -1.73 -21.56
C LEU A 60 -0.11 -0.52 -21.79
N SER A 61 -1.35 -0.78 -22.15
CA SER A 61 -2.43 0.22 -22.21
C SER A 61 -3.41 -0.03 -21.08
N LEU A 62 -4.02 1.03 -20.57
CA LEU A 62 -5.07 0.94 -19.57
C LEU A 62 -6.42 0.85 -20.29
N SER A 63 -7.19 -0.18 -19.99
CA SER A 63 -8.56 -0.38 -20.47
C SER A 63 -9.52 -0.27 -19.30
N LEU A 64 -10.45 0.68 -19.37
CA LEU A 64 -11.52 0.78 -18.37
C LEU A 64 -12.52 -0.37 -18.56
N ASP A 65 -12.92 -0.97 -17.47
CA ASP A 65 -13.98 -1.97 -17.44
C ASP A 65 -15.33 -1.24 -17.35
N GLN A 66 -15.95 -1.00 -18.51
CA GLN A 66 -17.17 -0.20 -18.59
C GLN A 66 -18.40 -0.91 -18.01
N ASP A 67 -18.37 -2.22 -17.92
CA ASP A 67 -19.48 -3.05 -17.42
C ASP A 67 -19.41 -3.28 -15.91
N ALA A 68 -18.29 -2.91 -15.26
CA ALA A 68 -18.15 -3.03 -13.82
C ALA A 68 -18.66 -1.80 -13.08
N ASP A 69 -19.27 -2.01 -11.91
CA ASP A 69 -19.64 -0.90 -11.03
C ASP A 69 -18.41 -0.20 -10.47
N PRO A 70 -18.45 1.14 -10.31
CA PRO A 70 -17.39 1.87 -9.63
C PRO A 70 -17.18 1.35 -8.21
N VAL A 71 -15.91 1.17 -7.82
CA VAL A 71 -15.52 0.72 -6.49
C VAL A 71 -14.95 1.86 -5.65
N PRO A 72 -15.23 1.90 -4.35
CA PRO A 72 -14.68 2.92 -3.47
C PRO A 72 -13.17 2.71 -3.30
N VAL A 73 -12.38 3.72 -3.65
CA VAL A 73 -10.92 3.73 -3.58
C VAL A 73 -10.46 4.90 -2.73
N VAL A 74 -9.60 4.63 -1.77
CA VAL A 74 -8.91 5.67 -1.00
C VAL A 74 -7.97 6.44 -1.92
N THR A 75 -8.13 7.75 -1.98
CA THR A 75 -7.32 8.61 -2.88
C THR A 75 -6.33 9.48 -2.13
N TRP A 76 -6.45 9.61 -0.81
CA TRP A 76 -5.52 10.35 0.03
C TRP A 76 -4.42 9.44 0.57
N ASP A 77 -3.18 9.97 0.54
CA ASP A 77 -1.98 9.27 1.02
C ASP A 77 -1.39 10.06 2.20
N PRO A 78 -1.26 9.45 3.39
CA PRO A 78 -0.65 10.09 4.56
C PRO A 78 0.82 10.49 4.39
N ASP A 79 1.53 9.89 3.44
CA ASP A 79 2.92 10.25 3.13
C ASP A 79 3.02 11.42 2.13
N HIS A 80 1.89 11.73 1.46
CA HIS A 80 1.74 12.90 0.61
C HIS A 80 0.52 13.73 1.03
N PRO A 81 0.47 14.24 2.27
CA PRO A 81 -0.74 14.74 2.92
C PRO A 81 -1.42 15.92 2.20
N HIS A 82 -0.68 16.62 1.34
CA HIS A 82 -1.21 17.75 0.56
C HIS A 82 -1.90 17.32 -0.74
N ARG A 83 -1.77 16.04 -1.13
CA ARG A 83 -2.39 15.52 -2.35
C ARG A 83 -3.73 14.87 -2.02
N ASN A 84 -4.74 15.18 -2.80
CA ASN A 84 -6.09 14.61 -2.67
C ASN A 84 -6.63 14.63 -1.24
N CYS A 85 -6.32 15.67 -0.46
CA CYS A 85 -6.82 15.78 0.91
C CYS A 85 -8.33 16.07 0.92
N ALA A 86 -9.03 15.47 1.87
CA ALA A 86 -10.38 15.83 2.28
C ALA A 86 -10.31 16.84 3.43
N PRO A 87 -11.40 17.53 3.76
CA PRO A 87 -11.43 18.48 4.88
C PRO A 87 -11.01 17.88 6.22
N LEU A 88 -11.24 16.57 6.42
CA LEU A 88 -10.89 15.85 7.65
C LEU A 88 -9.51 15.15 7.58
N SER A 89 -8.83 15.12 6.44
CA SER A 89 -7.51 14.47 6.31
C SER A 89 -6.46 15.00 7.30
N PRO A 90 -6.41 16.30 7.66
CA PRO A 90 -5.47 16.79 8.66
C PRO A 90 -5.64 16.20 10.07
N PHE A 91 -6.81 15.64 10.36
CA PHE A 91 -7.10 15.01 11.66
C PHE A 91 -6.77 13.52 11.71
N ALA A 92 -6.33 12.94 10.60
CA ALA A 92 -5.90 11.55 10.55
C ALA A 92 -4.66 11.33 11.42
N GLN A 93 -4.65 10.22 12.13
CA GLN A 93 -3.52 9.82 12.98
C GLN A 93 -2.97 8.47 12.51
N PRO A 94 -2.12 8.46 11.47
CA PRO A 94 -1.53 7.23 10.98
C PRO A 94 -0.52 6.65 11.96
N VAL A 95 -0.59 5.34 12.18
CA VAL A 95 0.42 4.58 12.91
C VAL A 95 1.45 4.07 11.91
N ARG A 96 2.74 4.36 12.12
CA ARG A 96 3.82 3.91 11.26
C ARG A 96 4.60 2.78 11.91
N VAL A 97 4.73 1.68 11.20
CA VAL A 97 5.42 0.46 11.67
C VAL A 97 6.42 0.02 10.61
N THR A 98 7.62 -0.32 11.05
CA THR A 98 8.63 -0.96 10.19
C THR A 98 8.86 -2.37 10.68
N LEU A 99 8.71 -3.34 9.80
CA LEU A 99 9.00 -4.74 10.08
C LEU A 99 10.38 -5.11 9.55
N GLU A 100 11.18 -5.71 10.41
CA GLU A 100 12.46 -6.36 10.10
C GLU A 100 12.23 -7.87 9.88
N PRO A 101 13.20 -8.61 9.29
CA PRO A 101 13.08 -10.05 9.16
C PRO A 101 12.87 -10.76 10.51
N GLY A 102 11.80 -11.54 10.60
CA GLY A 102 11.36 -12.22 11.82
C GLY A 102 10.23 -11.54 12.57
N ASP A 103 9.93 -10.29 12.25
CA ASP A 103 8.80 -9.58 12.86
C ASP A 103 7.47 -10.05 12.31
N MET A 104 6.46 -9.97 13.15
CA MET A 104 5.06 -10.22 12.79
C MET A 104 4.20 -9.01 13.13
N LEU A 105 3.25 -8.73 12.25
CA LEU A 105 2.23 -7.72 12.44
C LEU A 105 0.85 -8.38 12.36
N TYR A 106 0.07 -8.26 13.42
CA TYR A 106 -1.35 -8.54 13.36
C TYR A 106 -2.09 -7.29 12.87
N LEU A 107 -2.82 -7.44 11.80
CA LEU A 107 -3.61 -6.39 11.19
C LEU A 107 -5.10 -6.72 11.33
N PRO A 108 -5.84 -5.98 12.16
CA PRO A 108 -7.28 -6.20 12.30
C PRO A 108 -8.03 -5.90 11.01
N ALA A 109 -9.19 -6.52 10.83
CA ALA A 109 -10.06 -6.24 9.69
C ALA A 109 -10.41 -4.74 9.58
N MET A 110 -10.61 -4.27 8.35
CA MET A 110 -11.02 -2.91 8.01
C MET A 110 -9.98 -1.81 8.31
N TRP A 111 -8.79 -2.15 8.79
CA TRP A 111 -7.70 -1.18 8.83
C TRP A 111 -7.24 -0.85 7.42
N SER A 112 -7.02 0.43 7.16
CA SER A 112 -6.49 0.86 5.86
C SER A 112 -4.97 0.85 5.89
N VAL A 113 -4.40 0.28 4.86
CA VAL A 113 -2.96 0.05 4.73
C VAL A 113 -2.50 0.60 3.38
N PRO A 114 -1.82 1.75 3.35
CA PRO A 114 -0.90 2.04 2.26
C PRO A 114 0.36 1.20 2.47
N ASP A 115 0.68 0.38 1.51
CA ASP A 115 1.87 -0.46 1.52
C ASP A 115 3.03 0.32 0.92
N ASN A 116 3.71 1.14 1.70
CA ASN A 116 4.88 1.88 1.24
C ASN A 116 6.13 1.01 1.25
N ALA A 117 6.64 0.79 0.05
CA ALA A 117 7.98 0.33 -0.30
C ALA A 117 8.62 -0.78 0.56
N MET A 118 8.72 -1.98 0.01
CA MET A 118 9.70 -2.96 0.47
C MET A 118 11.12 -2.44 0.21
N HIS A 119 11.78 -1.87 1.20
CA HIS A 119 13.20 -1.60 1.12
C HIS A 119 13.97 -2.89 1.34
N PHE A 120 14.46 -3.51 0.28
CA PHE A 120 15.54 -4.47 0.38
C PHE A 120 16.81 -3.69 0.70
N ALA A 121 17.17 -3.60 1.97
CA ALA A 121 18.54 -3.24 2.31
C ALA A 121 19.44 -4.34 1.77
N SER A 122 20.19 -4.06 0.72
CA SER A 122 21.33 -4.85 0.32
C SER A 122 22.29 -4.81 1.51
N SER A 123 22.37 -5.88 2.28
CA SER A 123 23.42 -6.05 3.26
C SER A 123 24.74 -6.19 2.49
N ARG A 124 25.43 -5.10 2.26
CA ARG A 124 26.87 -5.16 2.04
C ARG A 124 27.44 -5.74 3.33
N LYS A 125 27.82 -7.01 3.27
CA LYS A 125 28.65 -7.60 4.30
C LYS A 125 29.83 -6.68 4.52
N ALA A 126 29.89 -6.08 5.70
CA ALA A 126 31.16 -5.54 6.17
C ALA A 126 32.14 -6.73 6.17
N LYS A 127 33.18 -6.66 5.32
CA LYS A 127 34.33 -7.53 5.45
C LYS A 127 34.90 -7.25 6.84
N ARG A 128 34.78 -8.21 7.75
CA ARG A 128 35.66 -8.28 8.91
C ARG A 128 37.02 -8.67 8.35
N GLU A 129 37.95 -7.74 8.33
CA GLU A 129 39.35 -8.05 8.28
C GLU A 129 39.75 -8.60 9.67
N LEU A 130 40.31 -9.84 9.63
CA LEU A 130 41.01 -10.46 10.76
C LEU A 130 42.43 -9.86 10.81
#